data_8fa10c5963ba7faa8e15d3563a37392a
#
_entry.id   8fa10c5963ba7faa8e15d3563a37392a
#
_cell.length_a   1.000
_cell.length_b   1.000
_cell.length_c   1.000
_cell.angle_alpha   90.00
_cell.angle_beta   90.00
_cell.angle_gamma   90.00
#
_symmetry.space_group_name_H-M   'P 1'
#
loop_
_entity.id
_entity.type
_entity.pdbx_description
1 polymer ?
#
loop_
_entity_poly.entity_id
_entity_poly.type
_entity_poly.pdbx_seq_one_letter_code
_entity_poly.pdbx_strand_id
1 'polypeptide(L)'
;GEDEEMEEFESMRQRYGIQSWIGKWVSRKYAFELPDVPREGSYLKVKYGFDEPALPADVSGSTFCRAFGAHTSAFELFVVKRRIMGPCWLRLERANVRQGAPQTWTKMELSVDEPKCVAPFADTDAHAPKDAPPLTIMSLALRSVVNFKENKREIVAVSARVWRDMALE
;
A
#
# COMPACT_ATOMS: atom_id res chain seq x y z
N GLY A 1 13.39 8.40 29.07
CA GLY A 1 14.62 8.30 28.21
C GLY A 1 14.49 7.20 27.18
N GLU A 2 15.51 7.01 26.32
CA GLU A 2 15.44 6.03 25.22
C GLU A 2 15.12 4.61 25.66
N ASP A 3 15.64 4.19 26.83
CA ASP A 3 15.36 2.85 27.37
C ASP A 3 13.89 2.73 27.84
N GLU A 4 13.33 3.75 28.44
CA GLU A 4 11.93 3.77 28.87
C GLU A 4 10.95 3.68 27.68
N GLU A 5 11.25 4.36 26.58
CA GLU A 5 10.45 4.27 25.35
C GLU A 5 10.52 2.88 24.71
N MET A 6 11.69 2.24 24.73
CA MET A 6 11.87 0.87 24.28
C MET A 6 11.06 -0.11 25.16
N GLU A 7 11.11 0.04 26.47
CA GLU A 7 10.34 -0.78 27.42
C GLU A 7 8.83 -0.57 27.26
N GLU A 8 8.41 0.68 27.06
CA GLU A 8 6.99 0.97 26.82
C GLU A 8 6.51 0.33 25.51
N PHE A 9 7.32 0.42 24.43
CA PHE A 9 6.97 -0.22 23.18
C PHE A 9 6.94 -1.76 23.32
N GLU A 10 7.86 -2.35 24.07
CA GLU A 10 7.87 -3.79 24.35
C GLU A 10 6.58 -4.23 25.06
N SER A 11 6.10 -3.47 26.01
CA SER A 11 4.83 -3.73 26.70
C SER A 11 3.63 -3.54 25.75
N MET A 12 3.68 -2.52 24.91
CA MET A 12 2.65 -2.21 23.93
C MET A 12 2.52 -3.31 22.88
N ARG A 13 3.63 -3.76 22.28
CA ARG A 13 3.60 -4.81 21.27
C ARG A 13 2.98 -6.11 21.79
N GLN A 14 3.27 -6.46 23.06
CA GLN A 14 2.66 -7.62 23.70
C GLN A 14 1.15 -7.47 23.81
N ARG A 15 0.66 -6.29 24.19
CA ARG A 15 -0.77 -5.99 24.27
C ARG A 15 -1.48 -6.16 22.93
N TYR A 16 -0.84 -5.76 21.84
CA TYR A 16 -1.39 -5.86 20.49
C TYR A 16 -1.09 -7.19 19.79
N GLY A 17 -0.35 -8.08 20.43
CA GLY A 17 -0.06 -9.43 19.91
C GLY A 17 1.05 -9.47 18.86
N ILE A 18 1.87 -8.43 18.73
CA ILE A 18 3.03 -8.41 17.84
C ILE A 18 4.12 -9.31 18.43
N GLN A 19 4.48 -10.38 17.73
CA GLN A 19 5.42 -11.38 18.21
C GLN A 19 6.87 -10.98 17.96
N SER A 20 7.13 -10.39 16.81
CA SER A 20 8.48 -10.10 16.33
C SER A 20 8.58 -8.67 15.81
N TRP A 21 9.61 -7.94 16.26
CA TRP A 21 9.87 -6.58 15.82
C TRP A 21 11.35 -6.23 15.91
N ILE A 22 11.73 -5.12 15.26
CA ILE A 22 13.06 -4.53 15.34
C ILE A 22 12.93 -3.05 15.62
N GLY A 23 13.58 -2.56 16.67
CA GLY A 23 13.68 -1.17 17.03
C GLY A 23 15.05 -0.58 16.68
N LYS A 24 15.07 0.66 16.22
CA LYS A 24 16.29 1.42 15.96
C LYS A 24 16.07 2.89 16.18
N TRP A 25 16.93 3.54 16.97
CA TRP A 25 16.97 5.00 17.10
C TRP A 25 17.48 5.65 15.82
N VAL A 26 16.79 6.70 15.40
CA VAL A 26 17.12 7.44 14.19
C VAL A 26 16.83 8.92 14.41
N SER A 27 17.71 9.80 13.92
CA SER A 27 17.40 11.23 13.82
C SER A 27 16.56 11.47 12.57
N ARG A 28 15.52 12.30 12.69
CA ARG A 28 14.66 12.70 11.57
C ARG A 28 14.30 14.17 11.65
N LYS A 29 14.18 14.78 10.47
CA LYS A 29 13.60 16.10 10.31
C LYS A 29 12.11 15.94 10.07
N TYR A 30 11.35 16.77 10.76
CA TYR A 30 9.90 16.83 10.63
C TYR A 30 9.51 17.99 9.71
N ALA A 31 8.72 17.67 8.65
CA ALA A 31 8.35 18.64 7.61
C ALA A 31 6.89 19.14 7.74
N PHE A 32 6.10 18.58 8.66
CA PHE A 32 4.70 18.94 8.84
C PHE A 32 4.55 19.88 10.04
N GLU A 33 3.66 20.86 9.93
CA GLU A 33 3.48 21.89 10.95
C GLU A 33 2.60 21.42 12.11
N LEU A 34 3.11 20.50 12.94
CA LEU A 34 2.51 20.18 14.23
C LEU A 34 3.25 20.92 15.34
N PRO A 35 2.56 21.71 16.17
CA PRO A 35 3.20 22.62 17.13
C PRO A 35 3.98 21.92 18.26
N ASP A 36 3.63 20.67 18.54
CA ASP A 36 4.23 19.82 19.57
C ASP A 36 5.36 18.93 19.07
N VAL A 37 5.69 18.99 17.79
CA VAL A 37 6.75 18.17 17.19
C VAL A 37 7.95 19.04 16.81
N PRO A 38 9.15 18.78 17.35
CA PRO A 38 10.34 19.54 17.00
C PRO A 38 10.74 19.30 15.53
N ARG A 39 11.34 20.30 14.91
CA ARG A 39 11.79 20.24 13.50
C ARG A 39 12.84 19.14 13.27
N GLU A 40 13.60 18.80 14.26
CA GLU A 40 14.56 17.71 14.25
C GLU A 40 14.55 17.02 15.60
N GLY A 41 14.53 15.69 15.60
CA GLY A 41 14.47 14.92 16.84
C GLY A 41 14.91 13.48 16.64
N SER A 42 15.07 12.79 17.77
CA SER A 42 15.30 11.36 17.84
C SER A 42 13.97 10.61 17.84
N TYR A 43 13.90 9.54 17.05
CA TYR A 43 12.71 8.71 16.91
C TYR A 43 13.06 7.24 17.05
N LEU A 44 12.27 6.51 17.80
CA LEU A 44 12.31 5.06 17.76
C LEU A 44 11.65 4.55 16.48
N LYS A 45 12.46 4.12 15.53
CA LYS A 45 11.97 3.48 14.29
C LYS A 45 11.66 2.03 14.55
N VAL A 46 10.40 1.69 14.51
CA VAL A 46 9.89 0.33 14.71
C VAL A 46 9.60 -0.34 13.37
N LYS A 47 9.95 -1.62 13.26
CA LYS A 47 9.60 -2.48 12.13
C LYS A 47 9.12 -3.83 12.65
N TYR A 48 8.02 -4.30 12.10
CA TYR A 48 7.49 -5.65 12.31
C TYR A 48 6.91 -6.19 10.99
N GLY A 49 6.68 -7.50 10.92
CA GLY A 49 6.17 -8.16 9.72
C GLY A 49 4.76 -7.68 9.36
N PHE A 50 4.40 -7.76 8.08
CA PHE A 50 3.05 -7.39 7.62
C PHE A 50 1.98 -8.41 8.07
N ASP A 51 2.40 -9.61 8.42
CA ASP A 51 1.61 -10.70 8.98
C ASP A 51 1.32 -10.54 10.48
N GLU A 52 2.04 -9.62 11.14
CA GLU A 52 1.78 -9.24 12.52
C GLU A 52 0.56 -8.30 12.63
N PRO A 53 -0.13 -8.28 13.78
CA PRO A 53 -1.23 -7.35 14.00
C PRO A 53 -0.78 -5.89 13.84
N ALA A 54 -1.58 -5.10 13.12
CA ALA A 54 -1.30 -3.68 12.94
C ALA A 54 -1.52 -2.89 14.23
N LEU A 55 -0.63 -1.94 14.52
CA LEU A 55 -0.87 -0.96 15.57
C LEU A 55 -2.03 -0.04 15.19
N PRO A 56 -2.83 0.42 16.16
CA PRO A 56 -3.82 1.46 15.90
C PRO A 56 -3.21 2.73 15.32
N ALA A 57 -3.94 3.42 14.45
CA ALA A 57 -3.46 4.66 13.83
C ALA A 57 -3.21 5.79 14.83
N ASP A 58 -3.93 5.77 15.95
CA ASP A 58 -3.89 6.75 17.04
C ASP A 58 -3.10 6.26 18.26
N VAL A 59 -2.21 5.29 18.05
CA VAL A 59 -1.40 4.73 19.14
C VAL A 59 -0.58 5.83 19.82
N SER A 60 -0.63 5.84 21.13
CA SER A 60 0.09 6.78 22.00
C SER A 60 0.60 6.05 23.24
N GLY A 61 1.54 6.65 23.92
CA GLY A 61 2.12 6.12 25.14
C GLY A 61 2.34 7.21 26.20
N SER A 62 2.97 6.83 27.30
CA SER A 62 3.36 7.74 28.36
C SER A 62 4.71 8.40 28.10
N THR A 63 5.60 7.73 27.38
CA THR A 63 6.96 8.18 27.07
C THR A 63 7.06 8.85 25.69
N PHE A 64 6.07 8.65 24.82
CA PHE A 64 6.00 9.30 23.52
C PHE A 64 4.60 9.88 23.26
N CYS A 65 4.55 11.02 22.59
CA CYS A 65 3.29 11.72 22.33
C CYS A 65 2.64 11.35 21.00
N ARG A 66 3.41 10.85 20.03
CA ARG A 66 2.92 10.54 18.69
C ARG A 66 3.63 9.36 18.06
N ALA A 67 2.88 8.61 17.25
CA ALA A 67 3.39 7.62 16.33
C ALA A 67 3.13 8.06 14.88
N PHE A 68 4.14 7.96 14.04
CA PHE A 68 4.04 8.29 12.62
C PHE A 68 4.07 7.01 11.78
N GLY A 69 3.24 6.95 10.75
CA GLY A 69 3.20 5.81 9.83
C GLY A 69 2.44 4.58 10.33
N ALA A 70 1.79 4.63 11.48
CA ALA A 70 0.99 3.51 11.99
C ALA A 70 -0.24 3.20 11.12
N HIS A 71 -0.72 4.18 10.33
CA HIS A 71 -1.84 4.04 9.40
C HIS A 71 -1.40 3.71 7.96
N THR A 72 -0.11 3.63 7.70
CA THR A 72 0.40 3.30 6.36
C THR A 72 0.23 1.82 6.09
N SER A 73 -0.46 1.47 5.00
CA SER A 73 -0.68 0.07 4.63
C SER A 73 0.62 -0.63 4.19
N ALA A 74 0.64 -1.95 4.28
CA ALA A 74 1.77 -2.75 3.79
C ALA A 74 2.00 -2.53 2.29
N PHE A 75 0.92 -2.33 1.51
CA PHE A 75 1.00 -2.03 0.08
C PHE A 75 1.66 -0.68 -0.19
N GLU A 76 1.29 0.38 0.53
CA GLU A 76 1.92 1.70 0.39
C GLU A 76 3.40 1.66 0.74
N LEU A 77 3.76 0.97 1.85
CA LEU A 77 5.16 0.77 2.24
C LEU A 77 5.94 -0.01 1.17
N PHE A 78 5.33 -1.03 0.57
CA PHE A 78 5.91 -1.79 -0.53
C PHE A 78 6.18 -0.90 -1.74
N VAL A 79 5.18 -0.14 -2.19
CA VAL A 79 5.27 0.77 -3.35
C VAL A 79 6.39 1.79 -3.15
N VAL A 80 6.42 2.46 -2.00
CA VAL A 80 7.45 3.45 -1.67
C VAL A 80 8.83 2.81 -1.60
N LYS A 81 8.96 1.69 -0.90
CA LYS A 81 10.23 1.01 -0.70
C LYS A 81 10.81 0.43 -2.00
N ARG A 82 9.95 -0.02 -2.90
CA ARG A 82 10.33 -0.52 -4.22
C ARG A 82 10.46 0.57 -5.28
N ARG A 83 10.20 1.84 -4.92
CA ARG A 83 10.25 3.01 -5.82
C ARG A 83 9.29 2.89 -7.01
N ILE A 84 8.14 2.29 -6.79
CA ILE A 84 7.07 2.22 -7.79
C ILE A 84 6.29 3.53 -7.69
N MET A 85 6.70 4.53 -8.46
CA MET A 85 6.22 5.92 -8.34
C MET A 85 4.99 6.22 -9.22
N GLY A 86 4.39 5.20 -9.81
CA GLY A 86 3.22 5.33 -10.69
C GLY A 86 3.12 4.15 -11.64
N PRO A 87 2.24 4.20 -12.64
CA PRO A 87 2.16 3.17 -13.67
C PRO A 87 3.51 3.01 -14.37
N CYS A 88 4.06 1.80 -14.31
CA CYS A 88 5.34 1.48 -14.92
C CYS A 88 5.44 -0.01 -15.21
N TRP A 89 6.35 -0.39 -16.09
CA TRP A 89 6.72 -1.78 -16.27
C TRP A 89 7.51 -2.29 -15.07
N LEU A 90 7.12 -3.45 -14.56
CA LEU A 90 7.77 -4.12 -13.45
C LEU A 90 8.49 -5.38 -13.95
N ARG A 91 9.71 -5.57 -13.49
CA ARG A 91 10.42 -6.83 -13.59
C ARG A 91 10.12 -7.68 -12.36
N LEU A 92 9.68 -8.90 -12.59
CA LEU A 92 9.44 -9.89 -11.56
C LEU A 92 10.51 -10.99 -11.68
N GLU A 93 11.27 -11.17 -10.62
CA GLU A 93 12.23 -12.26 -10.51
C GLU A 93 11.67 -13.35 -9.60
N ARG A 94 11.95 -14.60 -9.92
CA ARG A 94 11.49 -15.76 -9.14
C ARG A 94 9.98 -15.78 -8.91
N ALA A 95 9.23 -15.38 -9.92
CA ALA A 95 7.77 -15.42 -9.89
C ALA A 95 7.27 -16.83 -10.21
N ASN A 96 6.30 -17.29 -9.44
CA ASN A 96 5.62 -18.55 -9.64
C ASN A 96 4.20 -18.30 -10.16
N VAL A 97 3.79 -19.02 -11.22
CA VAL A 97 2.40 -19.00 -11.64
C VAL A 97 1.56 -19.69 -10.59
N ARG A 98 0.57 -18.99 -10.09
CA ARG A 98 -0.33 -19.53 -9.08
C ARG A 98 -1.15 -20.68 -9.66
N GLN A 99 -1.15 -21.79 -8.94
CA GLN A 99 -1.94 -22.96 -9.28
C GLN A 99 -3.28 -22.95 -8.49
N GLY A 100 -4.34 -23.45 -9.10
CA GLY A 100 -5.64 -23.58 -8.46
C GLY A 100 -6.69 -22.59 -8.96
N ALA A 101 -7.78 -22.43 -8.19
CA ALA A 101 -8.86 -21.53 -8.56
C ALA A 101 -8.37 -20.06 -8.57
N PRO A 102 -8.71 -19.28 -9.62
CA PRO A 102 -8.31 -17.88 -9.70
C PRO A 102 -8.97 -17.07 -8.58
N GLN A 103 -8.21 -16.18 -7.96
CA GLN A 103 -8.72 -15.25 -6.96
C GLN A 103 -9.17 -13.92 -7.57
N THR A 104 -8.71 -13.64 -8.78
CA THR A 104 -8.98 -12.39 -9.48
C THR A 104 -9.57 -12.66 -10.87
N TRP A 105 -9.93 -11.59 -11.56
CA TRP A 105 -10.44 -11.64 -12.94
C TRP A 105 -9.32 -11.53 -13.98
N THR A 106 -8.07 -11.57 -13.55
CA THR A 106 -6.92 -11.51 -14.45
C THR A 106 -6.66 -12.85 -15.14
N LYS A 107 -6.06 -12.81 -16.31
CA LYS A 107 -5.70 -14.03 -17.07
C LYS A 107 -4.58 -14.84 -16.41
N MET A 108 -3.75 -14.18 -15.61
CA MET A 108 -2.59 -14.79 -14.96
C MET A 108 -2.42 -14.21 -13.57
N GLU A 109 -2.21 -15.07 -12.62
CA GLU A 109 -1.87 -14.71 -11.23
C GLU A 109 -0.47 -15.22 -10.93
N LEU A 110 0.36 -14.32 -10.41
CA LEU A 110 1.74 -14.62 -10.06
C LEU A 110 1.95 -14.41 -8.55
N SER A 111 2.77 -15.26 -7.96
CA SER A 111 3.26 -15.11 -6.60
C SER A 111 4.75 -14.85 -6.60
N VAL A 112 5.17 -13.87 -5.81
CA VAL A 112 6.57 -13.54 -5.58
C VAL A 112 6.80 -13.49 -4.08
N ASP A 113 7.62 -14.40 -3.56
CA ASP A 113 7.80 -14.56 -2.12
C ASP A 113 8.64 -13.44 -1.48
N GLU A 114 9.58 -12.89 -2.24
CA GLU A 114 10.45 -11.83 -1.76
C GLU A 114 10.14 -10.49 -2.43
N PRO A 115 9.69 -9.47 -1.68
CA PRO A 115 9.37 -8.15 -2.25
C PRO A 115 10.50 -7.52 -3.05
N LYS A 116 11.78 -7.83 -2.72
CA LYS A 116 12.94 -7.33 -3.48
C LYS A 116 13.01 -7.83 -4.92
N CYS A 117 12.31 -8.93 -5.22
CA CYS A 117 12.22 -9.49 -6.57
C CYS A 117 11.19 -8.79 -7.46
N VAL A 118 10.51 -7.77 -6.96
CA VAL A 118 9.64 -6.88 -7.72
C VAL A 118 10.30 -5.52 -7.81
N ALA A 119 10.60 -5.06 -9.01
CA ALA A 119 11.22 -3.75 -9.21
C ALA A 119 10.79 -3.11 -10.53
N PRO A 120 10.64 -1.78 -10.61
CA PRO A 120 10.57 -1.08 -11.88
C PRO A 120 11.89 -1.27 -12.65
N PHE A 121 11.82 -1.19 -13.97
CA PHE A 121 13.03 -1.15 -14.79
C PHE A 121 13.78 0.16 -14.52
N ALA A 122 15.10 0.10 -14.55
CA ALA A 122 15.92 1.32 -14.54
C ALA A 122 15.81 2.01 -15.91
N ASP A 123 15.91 3.32 -15.94
CA ASP A 123 15.85 4.10 -17.18
C ASP A 123 16.94 3.72 -18.20
N THR A 124 18.04 3.17 -17.68
CA THR A 124 19.18 2.68 -18.48
C THR A 124 19.07 1.22 -18.92
N ASP A 125 18.00 0.51 -18.53
CA ASP A 125 17.86 -0.91 -18.83
C ASP A 125 17.43 -1.09 -20.30
N ALA A 126 18.32 -1.67 -21.12
CA ALA A 126 18.06 -1.94 -22.53
C ALA A 126 16.92 -2.94 -22.77
N HIS A 127 16.56 -3.73 -21.77
CA HIS A 127 15.48 -4.72 -21.84
C HIS A 127 14.13 -4.17 -21.35
N ALA A 128 14.09 -2.91 -20.89
CA ALA A 128 12.84 -2.29 -20.49
C ALA A 128 11.89 -2.17 -21.69
N PRO A 129 10.61 -2.59 -21.57
CA PRO A 129 9.62 -2.30 -22.58
C PRO A 129 9.51 -0.79 -22.80
N LYS A 130 9.50 -0.35 -24.06
CA LYS A 130 9.46 1.09 -24.39
C LYS A 130 8.05 1.62 -24.51
N ASP A 131 7.13 0.76 -24.94
CA ASP A 131 5.77 1.17 -25.21
C ASP A 131 4.83 0.79 -24.05
N ALA A 132 3.85 1.62 -23.81
CA ALA A 132 2.76 1.29 -22.90
C ALA A 132 1.91 0.15 -23.50
N PRO A 133 1.36 -0.76 -22.68
CA PRO A 133 0.49 -1.80 -23.22
C PRO A 133 -0.80 -1.17 -23.75
N PRO A 134 -1.39 -1.74 -24.82
CA PRO A 134 -2.67 -1.26 -25.32
C PRO A 134 -3.76 -1.45 -24.25
N LEU A 135 -4.60 -0.45 -24.12
CA LEU A 135 -5.68 -0.43 -23.14
C LEU A 135 -7.02 -0.83 -23.74
N THR A 136 -7.81 -1.54 -22.96
CA THR A 136 -9.24 -1.66 -23.19
C THR A 136 -9.96 -0.69 -22.27
N ILE A 137 -10.67 0.27 -22.87
CA ILE A 137 -11.41 1.32 -22.16
C ILE A 137 -12.89 1.05 -22.30
N MET A 138 -13.63 1.14 -21.20
CA MET A 138 -15.08 1.04 -21.20
C MET A 138 -15.69 2.31 -20.62
N SER A 139 -16.56 2.95 -21.39
CA SER A 139 -17.45 3.99 -20.88
C SER A 139 -18.78 3.35 -20.49
N LEU A 140 -19.23 3.62 -19.28
CA LEU A 140 -20.46 3.08 -18.72
C LEU A 140 -21.39 4.23 -18.33
N ALA A 141 -22.61 4.21 -18.84
CA ALA A 141 -23.66 5.15 -18.46
C ALA A 141 -24.86 4.40 -17.86
N LEU A 142 -25.35 4.88 -16.73
CA LEU A 142 -26.48 4.30 -16.02
C LEU A 142 -27.62 5.30 -15.95
N ARG A 143 -28.84 4.82 -16.17
CA ARG A 143 -30.04 5.55 -15.83
C ARG A 143 -30.82 4.87 -14.72
N SER A 144 -31.15 5.61 -13.69
CA SER A 144 -31.92 5.11 -12.58
C SER A 144 -33.19 5.91 -12.38
N VAL A 145 -34.21 5.25 -11.86
CA VAL A 145 -35.47 5.87 -11.42
C VAL A 145 -35.73 5.55 -9.96
N VAL A 146 -36.50 6.37 -9.29
CA VAL A 146 -36.93 6.11 -7.91
C VAL A 146 -38.23 5.32 -7.96
N ASN A 147 -38.20 4.12 -7.39
CA ASN A 147 -39.41 3.36 -7.10
C ASN A 147 -40.02 3.91 -5.80
N PHE A 148 -41.03 4.77 -5.91
CA PHE A 148 -41.63 5.43 -4.75
C PHE A 148 -42.38 4.46 -3.84
N LYS A 149 -42.80 3.29 -4.32
CA LYS A 149 -43.51 2.29 -3.50
C LYS A 149 -42.55 1.62 -2.51
N GLU A 150 -41.35 1.37 -2.96
CA GLU A 150 -40.31 0.67 -2.15
C GLU A 150 -39.28 1.65 -1.58
N ASN A 151 -39.32 2.91 -1.93
CA ASN A 151 -38.34 3.94 -1.60
C ASN A 151 -36.89 3.51 -1.95
N LYS A 152 -36.75 2.89 -3.13
CA LYS A 152 -35.47 2.42 -3.64
C LYS A 152 -35.15 3.03 -5.00
N ARG A 153 -33.87 3.23 -5.26
CA ARG A 153 -33.38 3.62 -6.59
C ARG A 153 -33.06 2.35 -7.40
N GLU A 154 -33.69 2.23 -8.55
CA GLU A 154 -33.53 1.08 -9.45
C GLU A 154 -32.87 1.51 -10.75
N ILE A 155 -31.93 0.72 -11.25
CA ILE A 155 -31.30 0.93 -12.54
C ILE A 155 -32.25 0.41 -13.62
N VAL A 156 -32.69 1.27 -14.53
CA VAL A 156 -33.67 0.95 -15.60
C VAL A 156 -33.02 0.87 -16.99
N ALA A 157 -31.82 1.43 -17.14
CA ALA A 157 -31.07 1.33 -18.38
C ALA A 157 -29.56 1.37 -18.09
N VAL A 158 -28.82 0.59 -18.87
CA VAL A 158 -27.36 0.56 -18.87
C VAL A 158 -26.90 0.66 -20.32
N SER A 159 -25.96 1.55 -20.58
CA SER A 159 -25.28 1.66 -21.87
C SER A 159 -23.77 1.55 -21.65
N ALA A 160 -23.11 0.70 -22.42
CA ALA A 160 -21.68 0.52 -22.36
C ALA A 160 -21.07 0.63 -23.76
N ARG A 161 -19.96 1.34 -23.88
CA ARG A 161 -19.13 1.38 -25.08
C ARG A 161 -17.72 0.95 -24.74
N VAL A 162 -17.19 0.02 -25.51
CA VAL A 162 -15.86 -0.56 -25.29
C VAL A 162 -14.97 -0.23 -26.49
N TRP A 163 -13.78 0.31 -26.19
CA TRP A 163 -12.68 0.48 -27.14
C TRP A 163 -11.58 -0.48 -26.74
N ARG A 164 -11.08 -1.24 -27.71
CA ARG A 164 -9.99 -2.19 -27.51
C ARG A 164 -8.74 -1.68 -28.20
N ASP A 165 -7.60 -2.12 -27.69
CA ASP A 165 -6.28 -1.85 -28.29
C ASP A 165 -6.00 -0.35 -28.49
N MET A 166 -6.44 0.47 -27.53
CA MET A 166 -6.14 1.89 -27.51
C MET A 166 -4.67 2.11 -27.18
N ALA A 167 -3.94 2.73 -28.10
CA ALA A 167 -2.58 3.20 -27.84
C ALA A 167 -2.66 4.49 -27.00
N LEU A 168 -1.73 4.61 -26.05
CA LEU A 168 -1.47 5.88 -25.36
C LEU A 168 -0.38 6.59 -26.16
N GLU A 169 -0.74 7.67 -26.83
CA GLU A 169 0.19 8.58 -27.49
C GLU A 169 0.83 9.53 -26.46
#